data_d968a30911fa93f10942c665bb6dfe5b
#
_entry.id   d968a30911fa93f10942c665bb6dfe5b
#
_cell.length_a   1.000
_cell.length_b   1.000
_cell.length_c   1.000
_cell.angle_alpha   90.00
_cell.angle_beta   90.00
_cell.angle_gamma   90.00
#
_symmetry.space_group_name_H-M   'P 1'
#
loop_
_entity.id
_entity.type
_entity.pdbx_description
1 polymer ?
#
loop_
_entity_poly.entity_id
_entity_poly.type
_entity_poly.pdbx_seq_one_letter_code
_entity_poly.pdbx_strand_id
1 'polypeptide(L)'
;VYKDGSKAADDYVAKPVEFTRQVSTDAVTGEKTYGNWSADQSFDAVTSPELKGYTADKAQIDKQTVNGDSKDLEFTVTYTKNAPTITTEKKTVNETIHYVYKDGSKAADDYVAKPVEFTRQVSTDAVTGEKTYGNWSADQSFDAVTSPELKGYTADKAQIDKQTVNGDSKDLEFTVTYTKNAPTITTDLKHQLTPGNPSQPSYATNNGAVNSPELPQTGESNSQSQTMSFIGILLAMFGSLLGFLGIKKRRND
;
A
#
# COMPACT_ATOMS: atom_id res chain seq x y z
N VAL A 1 -0.35 -28.16 26.33
CA VAL A 1 0.16 -26.85 26.79
C VAL A 1 0.78 -26.07 25.64
N TYR A 2 0.87 -24.76 25.76
CA TYR A 2 1.71 -23.96 24.87
C TYR A 2 3.19 -24.08 25.26
N LYS A 3 4.07 -23.60 24.38
CA LYS A 3 5.53 -23.67 24.60
C LYS A 3 6.00 -22.95 25.87
N ASP A 4 5.25 -21.99 26.38
CA ASP A 4 5.51 -21.26 27.64
C ASP A 4 4.97 -22.02 28.88
N GLY A 5 4.39 -23.19 28.69
CA GLY A 5 3.80 -24.04 29.74
C GLY A 5 2.35 -23.68 30.10
N SER A 6 1.78 -22.62 29.51
CA SER A 6 0.37 -22.28 29.76
C SER A 6 -0.58 -23.29 29.13
N LYS A 7 -1.81 -23.38 29.66
CA LYS A 7 -2.83 -24.32 29.19
C LYS A 7 -3.30 -23.97 27.75
N ALA A 8 -3.22 -24.93 26.84
CA ALA A 8 -3.63 -24.77 25.44
C ALA A 8 -5.03 -25.39 25.18
N ALA A 9 -5.33 -26.50 25.82
CA ALA A 9 -6.61 -27.20 25.74
C ALA A 9 -6.90 -27.90 27.07
N ASP A 10 -8.12 -28.41 27.25
CA ASP A 10 -8.46 -29.22 28.44
C ASP A 10 -7.73 -30.55 28.41
N ASP A 11 -7.36 -31.02 29.61
CA ASP A 11 -6.70 -32.31 29.77
C ASP A 11 -7.67 -33.44 29.42
N TYR A 12 -7.17 -34.41 28.68
CA TYR A 12 -7.89 -35.66 28.48
C TYR A 12 -7.54 -36.61 29.62
N VAL A 13 -8.55 -37.14 30.30
CA VAL A 13 -8.42 -38.15 31.38
C VAL A 13 -9.10 -39.43 30.95
N ALA A 14 -8.29 -40.46 30.73
CA ALA A 14 -8.83 -41.80 30.40
C ALA A 14 -9.55 -42.42 31.60
N LYS A 15 -10.52 -43.29 31.29
CA LYS A 15 -11.13 -44.11 32.34
C LYS A 15 -10.09 -45.08 32.90
N PRO A 16 -9.90 -45.14 34.25
CA PRO A 16 -8.94 -46.06 34.85
C PRO A 16 -9.21 -47.52 34.47
N VAL A 17 -8.15 -48.31 34.33
CA VAL A 17 -8.18 -49.77 34.20
C VAL A 17 -7.83 -50.41 35.51
N GLU A 18 -8.44 -51.55 35.82
CA GLU A 18 -8.27 -52.27 37.10
C GLU A 18 -7.62 -53.62 36.82
N PHE A 19 -6.63 -54.01 37.69
CA PHE A 19 -6.00 -55.29 37.68
C PHE A 19 -6.21 -56.02 38.98
N THR A 20 -6.42 -57.33 38.93
CA THR A 20 -6.61 -58.18 40.09
C THR A 20 -5.59 -59.30 40.13
N ARG A 21 -5.22 -59.77 41.33
CA ARG A 21 -4.42 -60.96 41.55
C ARG A 21 -4.86 -61.72 42.80
N GLN A 22 -4.57 -63.01 42.83
CA GLN A 22 -4.77 -63.83 44.01
C GLN A 22 -3.71 -63.51 45.05
N VAL A 23 -4.10 -63.43 46.31
CA VAL A 23 -3.19 -63.32 47.47
C VAL A 23 -3.51 -64.45 48.43
N SER A 24 -2.54 -65.33 48.68
CA SER A 24 -2.61 -66.35 49.70
C SER A 24 -1.83 -65.90 50.94
N THR A 25 -2.40 -66.06 52.10
CA THR A 25 -1.74 -65.73 53.38
C THR A 25 -1.59 -66.99 54.19
N ASP A 26 -0.35 -67.32 54.56
CA ASP A 26 -0.10 -68.45 55.47
C ASP A 26 -0.71 -68.16 56.82
N ALA A 27 -1.52 -69.11 57.34
CA ALA A 27 -2.30 -68.93 58.59
C ALA A 27 -1.44 -68.91 59.84
N VAL A 28 -0.19 -69.43 59.77
CA VAL A 28 0.69 -69.54 60.90
C VAL A 28 1.68 -68.37 60.92
N THR A 29 2.32 -68.13 59.83
CA THR A 29 3.41 -67.14 59.70
C THR A 29 2.93 -65.77 59.29
N GLY A 30 1.70 -65.64 58.69
CA GLY A 30 1.16 -64.40 58.15
C GLY A 30 1.84 -63.99 56.84
N GLU A 31 2.75 -64.80 56.33
CA GLU A 31 3.47 -64.53 55.04
C GLU A 31 2.47 -64.53 53.86
N LYS A 32 2.63 -63.55 52.96
CA LYS A 32 1.80 -63.39 51.76
C LYS A 32 2.49 -63.86 50.51
N THR A 33 1.84 -64.73 49.77
CA THR A 33 2.26 -65.15 48.44
C THR A 33 1.27 -64.58 47.41
N TYR A 34 1.85 -63.98 46.36
CA TYR A 34 1.06 -63.28 45.33
C TYR A 34 1.05 -64.11 44.04
N GLY A 35 -0.13 -64.25 43.47
CA GLY A 35 -0.29 -64.81 42.14
C GLY A 35 -0.02 -63.79 41.04
N ASN A 36 -0.16 -64.23 39.81
CA ASN A 36 -0.03 -63.35 38.64
C ASN A 36 -1.17 -62.37 38.60
N TRP A 37 -0.88 -61.17 38.05
CA TRP A 37 -1.91 -60.21 37.72
C TRP A 37 -2.85 -60.74 36.63
N SER A 38 -4.07 -60.18 36.57
CA SER A 38 -4.97 -60.34 35.43
C SER A 38 -4.33 -59.92 34.13
N ALA A 39 -4.93 -60.30 32.99
CA ALA A 39 -4.39 -60.00 31.66
C ALA A 39 -4.16 -58.50 31.45
N ASP A 40 -3.16 -58.21 30.59
CA ASP A 40 -2.85 -56.87 30.12
C ASP A 40 -4.10 -56.15 29.56
N GLN A 41 -4.18 -54.85 29.79
CA GLN A 41 -5.24 -53.97 29.26
C GLN A 41 -4.60 -52.88 28.42
N SER A 42 -5.42 -52.05 27.79
CA SER A 42 -4.86 -50.95 26.96
C SER A 42 -5.75 -49.71 27.01
N PHE A 43 -5.13 -48.57 26.88
CA PHE A 43 -5.73 -47.33 26.53
C PHE A 43 -5.67 -47.10 25.02
N ASP A 44 -6.76 -46.72 24.40
CA ASP A 44 -6.79 -46.42 22.97
C ASP A 44 -5.99 -45.15 22.65
N ALA A 45 -5.58 -45.01 21.39
CA ALA A 45 -4.89 -43.82 20.91
C ALA A 45 -5.77 -42.56 21.08
N VAL A 46 -5.15 -41.45 21.46
CA VAL A 46 -5.81 -40.16 21.68
C VAL A 46 -5.28 -39.14 20.72
N THR A 47 -6.13 -38.63 19.84
CA THR A 47 -5.77 -37.55 18.90
C THR A 47 -5.66 -36.22 19.64
N SER A 48 -4.59 -35.48 19.40
CA SER A 48 -4.42 -34.12 19.94
C SER A 48 -5.37 -33.13 19.28
N PRO A 49 -6.02 -32.25 20.04
CA PRO A 49 -6.91 -31.23 19.49
C PRO A 49 -6.21 -30.32 18.46
N GLU A 50 -6.87 -29.99 17.36
CA GLU A 50 -6.37 -28.99 16.42
C GLU A 50 -6.60 -27.58 16.97
N LEU A 51 -5.54 -26.79 17.08
CA LEU A 51 -5.58 -25.40 17.49
C LEU A 51 -5.17 -24.50 16.34
N LYS A 52 -6.06 -23.57 15.94
CA LYS A 52 -5.81 -22.63 14.83
C LYS A 52 -4.50 -21.87 15.03
N GLY A 53 -3.60 -21.98 14.06
CA GLY A 53 -2.33 -21.27 14.07
C GLY A 53 -1.24 -21.89 14.95
N TYR A 54 -1.47 -23.10 15.44
CA TYR A 54 -0.51 -23.88 16.22
C TYR A 54 -0.32 -25.27 15.63
N THR A 55 0.85 -25.83 15.89
CA THR A 55 1.20 -27.23 15.57
C THR A 55 1.56 -27.95 16.84
N ALA A 56 0.91 -29.09 17.09
CA ALA A 56 1.23 -30.00 18.17
C ALA A 56 2.54 -30.75 17.88
N ASP A 57 3.37 -30.96 18.91
CA ASP A 57 4.58 -31.82 18.80
C ASP A 57 4.23 -33.29 18.56
N LYS A 58 3.03 -33.71 19.02
CA LYS A 58 2.47 -35.05 18.82
C LYS A 58 1.03 -34.90 18.30
N ALA A 59 0.78 -35.35 17.07
CA ALA A 59 -0.57 -35.32 16.49
C ALA A 59 -1.54 -36.26 17.23
N GLN A 60 -0.99 -37.32 17.86
CA GLN A 60 -1.70 -38.23 18.74
C GLN A 60 -0.75 -38.82 19.78
N ILE A 61 -1.31 -39.31 20.86
CA ILE A 61 -0.65 -40.27 21.75
C ILE A 61 -1.11 -41.65 21.32
N ASP A 62 -0.15 -42.52 20.98
CA ASP A 62 -0.45 -43.86 20.50
C ASP A 62 -1.07 -44.73 21.58
N LYS A 63 -1.70 -45.84 21.15
CA LYS A 63 -2.27 -46.85 22.05
C LYS A 63 -1.21 -47.32 23.06
N GLN A 64 -1.55 -47.34 24.34
CA GLN A 64 -0.70 -47.81 25.43
C GLN A 64 -1.20 -49.14 25.97
N THR A 65 -0.34 -50.12 26.13
CA THR A 65 -0.61 -51.37 26.80
C THR A 65 -0.02 -51.32 28.21
N VAL A 66 -0.84 -51.71 29.19
CA VAL A 66 -0.48 -51.68 30.63
C VAL A 66 -0.82 -53.01 31.30
N ASN A 67 -0.11 -53.30 32.38
CA ASN A 67 -0.31 -54.48 33.23
C ASN A 67 -0.40 -54.07 34.70
N GLY A 68 -0.60 -55.05 35.60
CA GLY A 68 -0.79 -54.78 37.02
C GLY A 68 0.44 -54.17 37.74
N ASP A 69 1.62 -54.18 37.12
CA ASP A 69 2.84 -53.54 37.64
C ASP A 69 3.12 -52.18 36.99
N SER A 70 2.31 -51.77 35.99
CA SER A 70 2.48 -50.49 35.32
C SER A 70 2.15 -49.33 36.28
N LYS A 71 2.91 -48.22 36.12
CA LYS A 71 2.63 -46.96 36.81
C LYS A 71 1.61 -46.18 35.99
N ASP A 72 1.03 -45.16 36.63
CA ASP A 72 0.16 -44.20 35.92
C ASP A 72 0.91 -43.54 34.75
N LEU A 73 0.21 -43.37 33.63
CA LEU A 73 0.77 -42.81 32.43
C LEU A 73 0.39 -41.31 32.33
N GLU A 74 1.36 -40.48 32.13
CA GLU A 74 1.16 -39.06 31.90
C GLU A 74 1.91 -38.62 30.64
N PHE A 75 1.23 -37.91 29.76
CA PHE A 75 1.79 -37.39 28.53
C PHE A 75 1.50 -35.89 28.42
N THR A 76 2.50 -35.14 27.95
CA THR A 76 2.33 -33.73 27.61
C THR A 76 2.44 -33.54 26.10
N VAL A 77 1.48 -32.83 25.55
CA VAL A 77 1.48 -32.38 24.15
C VAL A 77 1.77 -30.87 24.14
N THR A 78 2.81 -30.46 23.39
CA THR A 78 3.24 -29.06 23.33
C THR A 78 2.87 -28.44 21.98
N TYR A 79 2.14 -27.32 22.04
CA TYR A 79 1.71 -26.58 20.87
C TYR A 79 2.67 -25.40 20.60
N THR A 80 3.20 -25.37 19.39
CA THR A 80 4.08 -24.29 18.93
C THR A 80 3.33 -23.42 17.93
N LYS A 81 3.38 -22.09 18.12
CA LYS A 81 2.79 -21.14 17.19
C LYS A 81 3.45 -21.26 15.82
N ASN A 82 2.62 -21.34 14.77
CA ASN A 82 3.09 -21.40 13.39
C ASN A 82 3.69 -20.05 12.96
N ALA A 83 4.66 -20.11 12.06
CA ALA A 83 5.20 -18.90 11.44
C ALA A 83 4.11 -18.15 10.67
N PRO A 84 4.19 -16.83 10.58
CA PRO A 84 3.31 -16.05 9.74
C PRO A 84 3.41 -16.48 8.27
N THR A 85 2.31 -16.40 7.55
CA THR A 85 2.30 -16.61 6.09
C THR A 85 2.71 -15.31 5.40
N ILE A 86 3.72 -15.39 4.54
CA ILE A 86 4.20 -14.25 3.75
C ILE A 86 3.65 -14.36 2.33
N THR A 87 3.00 -13.28 1.88
CA THR A 87 2.49 -13.14 0.51
C THR A 87 3.01 -11.84 -0.10
N THR A 88 2.97 -11.74 -1.44
CA THR A 88 3.32 -10.51 -2.16
C THR A 88 2.04 -9.83 -2.62
N GLU A 89 1.84 -8.58 -2.22
CA GLU A 89 0.82 -7.70 -2.76
C GLU A 89 1.39 -6.92 -3.94
N LYS A 90 0.57 -6.74 -4.99
CA LYS A 90 0.90 -5.98 -6.18
C LYS A 90 -0.07 -4.84 -6.36
N LYS A 91 0.42 -3.71 -6.83
CA LYS A 91 -0.36 -2.53 -7.18
C LYS A 91 0.19 -1.92 -8.47
N THR A 92 -0.71 -1.53 -9.35
CA THR A 92 -0.38 -0.85 -10.59
C THR A 92 -0.78 0.61 -10.50
N VAL A 93 0.04 1.51 -11.06
CA VAL A 93 -0.26 2.92 -11.25
C VAL A 93 -0.23 3.20 -12.73
N ASN A 94 -1.25 3.92 -13.23
CA ASN A 94 -1.42 4.29 -14.62
C ASN A 94 -1.22 5.80 -14.80
N GLU A 95 -0.86 6.22 -16.01
CA GLU A 95 -0.86 7.61 -16.43
C GLU A 95 -1.59 7.74 -17.75
N THR A 96 -2.53 8.70 -17.81
CA THR A 96 -3.30 9.03 -19.00
C THR A 96 -3.29 10.54 -19.23
N ILE A 97 -3.07 10.97 -20.47
CA ILE A 97 -3.11 12.38 -20.87
C ILE A 97 -4.19 12.53 -21.94
N HIS A 98 -5.19 13.35 -21.63
CA HIS A 98 -6.29 13.69 -22.52
C HIS A 98 -5.97 14.97 -23.29
N TYR A 99 -6.20 14.97 -24.60
CA TYR A 99 -6.01 16.12 -25.47
C TYR A 99 -7.36 16.62 -25.97
N VAL A 100 -7.79 17.80 -25.50
CA VAL A 100 -9.12 18.35 -25.80
C VAL A 100 -9.06 19.75 -26.36
N TYR A 101 -10.07 20.16 -27.14
CA TYR A 101 -10.28 21.55 -27.46
C TYR A 101 -10.94 22.30 -26.28
N LYS A 102 -10.99 23.63 -26.38
CA LYS A 102 -11.58 24.48 -25.34
C LYS A 102 -13.07 24.20 -25.06
N ASP A 103 -13.79 23.63 -26.02
CA ASP A 103 -15.18 23.20 -25.87
C ASP A 103 -15.32 21.80 -25.24
N GLY A 104 -14.21 21.14 -24.88
CA GLY A 104 -14.18 19.82 -24.29
C GLY A 104 -14.19 18.67 -25.31
N SER A 105 -14.32 18.95 -26.62
CA SER A 105 -14.27 17.93 -27.65
C SER A 105 -12.83 17.41 -27.81
N LYS A 106 -12.69 16.16 -28.27
CA LYS A 106 -11.40 15.49 -28.48
C LYS A 106 -10.56 16.19 -29.55
N ALA A 107 -9.34 16.57 -29.21
CA ALA A 107 -8.38 17.23 -30.10
C ALA A 107 -7.38 16.25 -30.73
N ALA A 108 -6.93 15.26 -29.97
CA ALA A 108 -6.07 14.16 -30.42
C ALA A 108 -6.37 12.90 -29.60
N ASP A 109 -5.79 11.76 -30.00
CA ASP A 109 -5.91 10.53 -29.25
C ASP A 109 -5.19 10.66 -27.90
N ASP A 110 -5.78 10.09 -26.85
CA ASP A 110 -5.21 10.09 -25.53
C ASP A 110 -3.86 9.36 -25.54
N TYR A 111 -2.92 9.89 -24.82
CA TYR A 111 -1.70 9.16 -24.50
C TYR A 111 -1.92 8.32 -23.25
N VAL A 112 -1.63 7.02 -23.33
CA VAL A 112 -1.68 6.08 -22.22
C VAL A 112 -0.28 5.52 -22.02
N ALA A 113 0.34 5.83 -20.88
CA ALA A 113 1.66 5.33 -20.56
C ALA A 113 1.62 3.82 -20.27
N LYS A 114 2.78 3.15 -20.42
CA LYS A 114 2.92 1.78 -19.92
C LYS A 114 2.77 1.80 -18.40
N PRO A 115 1.84 1.03 -17.83
CA PRO A 115 1.65 0.99 -16.38
C PRO A 115 2.92 0.59 -15.64
N VAL A 116 3.13 1.15 -14.44
CA VAL A 116 4.19 0.76 -13.51
C VAL A 116 3.61 -0.10 -12.39
N GLU A 117 4.32 -1.17 -12.00
CA GLU A 117 3.90 -2.11 -10.97
C GLU A 117 4.76 -1.95 -9.73
N PHE A 118 4.12 -1.87 -8.56
CA PHE A 118 4.74 -1.87 -7.24
C PHE A 118 4.40 -3.16 -6.52
N THR A 119 5.32 -3.63 -5.70
CA THR A 119 5.14 -4.82 -4.89
C THR A 119 5.52 -4.56 -3.45
N ARG A 120 4.84 -5.23 -2.50
CA ARG A 120 5.24 -5.29 -1.10
C ARG A 120 4.94 -6.64 -0.49
N GLN A 121 5.62 -6.95 0.60
CA GLN A 121 5.35 -8.15 1.37
C GLN A 121 4.21 -7.90 2.36
N VAL A 122 3.35 -8.91 2.52
CA VAL A 122 2.27 -8.91 3.51
C VAL A 122 2.48 -10.15 4.37
N SER A 123 2.70 -9.94 5.67
CA SER A 123 2.81 -11.00 6.67
C SER A 123 1.47 -11.16 7.37
N THR A 124 0.91 -12.38 7.37
CA THR A 124 -0.35 -12.70 8.05
C THR A 124 -0.07 -13.58 9.25
N ASP A 125 -0.42 -13.14 10.46
CA ASP A 125 -0.29 -13.92 11.68
C ASP A 125 -1.17 -15.17 11.62
N ALA A 126 -0.58 -16.32 11.95
CA ALA A 126 -1.25 -17.63 11.81
C ALA A 126 -2.44 -17.80 12.78
N VAL A 127 -2.43 -17.14 13.93
CA VAL A 127 -3.43 -17.24 14.98
C VAL A 127 -4.53 -16.22 14.81
N THR A 128 -4.13 -14.93 14.75
CA THR A 128 -5.07 -13.80 14.71
C THR A 128 -5.58 -13.51 13.31
N GLY A 129 -4.80 -13.85 12.27
CA GLY A 129 -5.05 -13.44 10.89
C GLY A 129 -4.73 -11.97 10.63
N GLU A 130 -4.13 -11.27 11.59
CA GLU A 130 -3.71 -9.88 11.45
C GLU A 130 -2.64 -9.75 10.36
N LYS A 131 -2.76 -8.71 9.53
CA LYS A 131 -1.85 -8.43 8.44
C LYS A 131 -0.90 -7.30 8.81
N THR A 132 0.38 -7.53 8.59
CA THR A 132 1.42 -6.51 8.66
C THR A 132 1.98 -6.30 7.27
N TYR A 133 2.08 -5.04 6.84
CA TYR A 133 2.52 -4.66 5.51
C TYR A 133 3.96 -4.15 5.56
N GLY A 134 4.78 -4.68 4.67
CA GLY A 134 6.11 -4.15 4.39
C GLY A 134 6.06 -2.88 3.54
N ASN A 135 7.22 -2.30 3.30
CA ASN A 135 7.34 -1.16 2.40
C ASN A 135 7.10 -1.58 0.95
N TRP A 136 6.57 -0.65 0.16
CA TRP A 136 6.51 -0.81 -1.27
C TRP A 136 7.92 -0.88 -1.87
N SER A 137 8.02 -1.49 -3.05
CA SER A 137 9.23 -1.41 -3.89
C SER A 137 9.60 0.04 -4.18
N ALA A 138 10.83 0.27 -4.66
CA ALA A 138 11.36 1.60 -4.95
C ALA A 138 10.43 2.42 -5.87
N ASP A 139 10.49 3.74 -5.71
CA ASP A 139 9.79 4.70 -6.57
C ASP A 139 10.14 4.47 -8.04
N GLN A 140 9.15 4.69 -8.90
CA GLN A 140 9.26 4.61 -10.35
C GLN A 140 8.82 5.94 -10.97
N SER A 141 8.92 6.07 -12.28
CA SER A 141 8.52 7.30 -12.93
C SER A 141 7.94 7.04 -14.32
N PHE A 142 7.02 7.92 -14.71
CA PHE A 142 6.64 8.14 -16.10
C PHE A 142 7.52 9.23 -16.68
N ASP A 143 8.02 9.04 -17.89
CA ASP A 143 8.83 10.04 -18.57
C ASP A 143 7.99 11.22 -19.03
N ALA A 144 8.65 12.36 -19.29
CA ALA A 144 7.96 13.54 -19.82
C ALA A 144 7.35 13.25 -21.20
N VAL A 145 6.15 13.75 -21.44
CA VAL A 145 5.38 13.54 -22.69
C VAL A 145 5.13 14.88 -23.37
N THR A 146 5.69 15.07 -24.57
CA THR A 146 5.43 16.25 -25.41
C THR A 146 4.02 16.21 -25.97
N SER A 147 3.29 17.31 -25.86
CA SER A 147 1.94 17.43 -26.42
C SER A 147 1.98 17.47 -27.94
N PRO A 148 1.07 16.79 -28.64
CA PRO A 148 0.99 16.81 -30.09
C PRO A 148 0.85 18.23 -30.65
N GLU A 149 1.57 18.55 -31.74
CA GLU A 149 1.38 19.80 -32.45
C GLU A 149 0.13 19.70 -33.35
N LEU A 150 -0.83 20.64 -33.15
CA LEU A 150 -2.04 20.74 -33.96
C LEU A 150 -2.03 22.04 -34.74
N LYS A 151 -2.08 21.93 -36.09
CA LYS A 151 -2.05 23.09 -37.00
C LYS A 151 -3.15 24.09 -36.67
N GLY A 152 -2.78 25.33 -36.37
CA GLY A 152 -3.71 26.42 -36.07
C GLY A 152 -4.20 26.44 -34.62
N TYR A 153 -3.61 25.65 -33.75
CA TYR A 153 -3.91 25.61 -32.30
C TYR A 153 -2.65 25.70 -31.47
N THR A 154 -2.81 26.17 -30.27
CA THR A 154 -1.76 26.19 -29.24
C THR A 154 -2.22 25.41 -28.02
N ALA A 155 -1.41 24.47 -27.56
CA ALA A 155 -1.64 23.72 -26.32
C ALA A 155 -1.36 24.62 -25.09
N ASP A 156 -2.14 24.48 -24.04
CA ASP A 156 -1.90 25.15 -22.75
C ASP A 156 -0.64 24.61 -22.05
N LYS A 157 -0.29 23.36 -22.32
CA LYS A 157 0.95 22.71 -21.87
C LYS A 157 1.66 22.09 -23.06
N ALA A 158 2.86 22.56 -23.35
CA ALA A 158 3.68 22.01 -24.42
C ALA A 158 4.17 20.59 -24.13
N GLN A 159 4.25 20.25 -22.86
CA GLN A 159 4.52 18.89 -22.37
C GLN A 159 3.91 18.68 -21.00
N ILE A 160 3.73 17.43 -20.62
CA ILE A 160 3.55 16.99 -19.25
C ILE A 160 4.93 16.55 -18.76
N ASP A 161 5.37 17.11 -17.65
CA ASP A 161 6.70 16.82 -17.10
C ASP A 161 6.77 15.40 -16.52
N LYS A 162 8.00 14.90 -16.34
CA LYS A 162 8.26 13.62 -15.69
C LYS A 162 7.54 13.51 -14.34
N GLN A 163 6.81 12.43 -14.13
CA GLN A 163 6.09 12.15 -12.89
C GLN A 163 6.79 11.04 -12.10
N THR A 164 7.10 11.27 -10.83
CA THR A 164 7.59 10.24 -9.93
C THR A 164 6.42 9.70 -9.11
N VAL A 165 6.29 8.39 -9.04
CA VAL A 165 5.21 7.68 -8.35
C VAL A 165 5.77 6.58 -7.45
N ASN A 166 5.00 6.22 -6.43
CA ASN A 166 5.31 5.14 -5.49
C ASN A 166 4.09 4.23 -5.31
N GLY A 167 4.22 3.21 -4.49
CA GLY A 167 3.13 2.26 -4.25
C GLY A 167 1.88 2.86 -3.60
N ASP A 168 1.94 4.07 -3.03
CA ASP A 168 0.77 4.75 -2.45
C ASP A 168 0.12 5.73 -3.44
N SER A 169 0.77 6.00 -4.57
CA SER A 169 0.25 6.90 -5.61
C SER A 169 -1.06 6.36 -6.20
N LYS A 170 -1.93 7.30 -6.59
CA LYS A 170 -3.11 7.02 -7.41
C LYS A 170 -2.73 7.08 -8.88
N ASP A 171 -3.61 6.61 -9.75
CA ASP A 171 -3.49 6.84 -11.18
C ASP A 171 -3.44 8.33 -11.48
N LEU A 172 -2.64 8.70 -12.49
CA LEU A 172 -2.42 10.06 -12.93
C LEU A 172 -3.25 10.34 -14.16
N GLU A 173 -4.04 11.41 -14.11
CA GLU A 173 -4.81 11.91 -15.24
C GLU A 173 -4.46 13.37 -15.48
N PHE A 174 -4.07 13.68 -16.72
CA PHE A 174 -3.76 15.04 -17.16
C PHE A 174 -4.66 15.42 -18.34
N THR A 175 -4.97 16.70 -18.43
CA THR A 175 -5.66 17.26 -19.57
C THR A 175 -4.84 18.39 -20.17
N VAL A 176 -4.64 18.34 -21.47
CA VAL A 176 -4.03 19.38 -22.29
C VAL A 176 -5.11 20.00 -23.15
N THR A 177 -5.29 21.33 -23.03
CA THR A 177 -6.33 22.07 -23.74
C THR A 177 -5.76 22.87 -24.90
N TYR A 178 -6.32 22.66 -26.09
CA TYR A 178 -5.92 23.36 -27.32
C TYR A 178 -6.83 24.55 -27.58
N THR A 179 -6.21 25.72 -27.73
CA THR A 179 -6.90 26.98 -28.08
C THR A 179 -6.57 27.35 -29.53
N LYS A 180 -7.59 27.68 -30.32
CA LYS A 180 -7.43 28.12 -31.71
C LYS A 180 -6.62 29.43 -31.78
N ASN A 181 -5.61 29.47 -32.63
CA ASN A 181 -4.77 30.64 -32.84
C ASN A 181 -5.58 31.77 -33.51
N ALA A 182 -5.27 33.01 -33.17
CA ALA A 182 -5.83 34.16 -33.85
C ALA A 182 -5.41 34.15 -35.35
N PRO A 183 -6.27 34.61 -36.25
CA PRO A 183 -5.90 34.72 -37.67
C PRO A 183 -4.73 35.68 -37.82
N THR A 184 -3.72 35.28 -38.58
CA THR A 184 -2.61 36.16 -38.96
C THR A 184 -3.10 37.14 -40.01
N ILE A 185 -3.18 38.43 -39.71
CA ILE A 185 -3.50 39.48 -40.67
C ILE A 185 -2.18 39.88 -41.36
N THR A 186 -1.96 39.37 -42.57
CA THR A 186 -0.91 39.87 -43.44
C THR A 186 -1.47 41.07 -44.21
N THR A 187 -1.09 42.30 -43.86
CA THR A 187 -1.35 43.49 -44.69
C THR A 187 -0.41 43.41 -45.88
N ASP A 188 -0.91 43.00 -47.04
CA ASP A 188 -0.17 43.09 -48.31
C ASP A 188 -0.20 44.55 -48.77
N LEU A 189 0.79 45.34 -48.36
CA LEU A 189 1.02 46.69 -48.85
C LEU A 189 1.62 46.60 -50.27
N LYS A 190 0.83 46.18 -51.26
CA LYS A 190 1.11 46.51 -52.63
C LYS A 190 0.85 47.97 -52.85
N HIS A 191 1.85 48.79 -52.59
CA HIS A 191 1.86 50.21 -53.06
C HIS A 191 2.08 50.19 -54.54
N GLN A 192 0.98 50.31 -55.29
CA GLN A 192 1.02 50.56 -56.75
C GLN A 192 1.40 52.01 -56.98
N LEU A 193 2.72 52.25 -57.15
CA LEU A 193 3.21 53.51 -57.66
C LEU A 193 2.86 53.60 -59.16
N THR A 194 1.79 54.31 -59.49
CA THR A 194 1.58 54.78 -60.85
C THR A 194 2.31 56.10 -61.02
N PRO A 195 3.19 56.26 -62.03
CA PRO A 195 3.79 57.55 -62.38
C PRO A 195 2.80 58.38 -63.16
N GLY A 196 2.33 59.46 -62.62
CA GLY A 196 1.46 60.44 -63.30
C GLY A 196 1.93 61.84 -63.07
N ASN A 197 2.58 62.34 -64.05
CA ASN A 197 2.82 63.70 -64.63
C ASN A 197 2.60 64.95 -63.75
N PRO A 198 3.53 65.93 -63.85
CA PRO A 198 3.53 67.15 -63.05
C PRO A 198 2.72 68.28 -63.73
N SER A 199 1.90 68.95 -62.95
CA SER A 199 1.41 70.31 -63.26
C SER A 199 1.12 71.06 -61.96
N GLN A 200 1.88 72.16 -61.75
CA GLN A 200 1.69 73.19 -60.77
C GLN A 200 0.63 74.20 -61.17
N PRO A 201 0.30 75.28 -60.37
CA PRO A 201 0.22 75.49 -58.92
C PRO A 201 -1.10 76.20 -58.55
N SER A 202 -1.38 76.41 -57.30
CA SER A 202 -1.74 77.71 -56.72
C SER A 202 -2.53 77.61 -55.40
N TYR A 203 -2.00 78.26 -54.41
CA TYR A 203 -2.59 79.00 -53.31
C TYR A 203 -4.02 78.70 -52.75
N ALA A 204 -4.05 78.44 -51.47
CA ALA A 204 -4.76 79.35 -50.51
C ALA A 204 -4.70 78.78 -49.07
N THR A 205 -4.27 79.69 -48.23
CA THR A 205 -4.38 79.62 -46.76
C THR A 205 -5.85 79.41 -46.31
N ASN A 206 -6.02 78.51 -45.32
CA ASN A 206 -6.83 78.99 -44.11
C ASN A 206 -6.71 77.97 -42.93
N ASN A 207 -6.54 78.58 -41.81
CA ASN A 207 -6.57 78.06 -40.48
C ASN A 207 -7.81 77.18 -40.18
N GLY A 208 -7.61 76.08 -39.53
CA GLY A 208 -8.69 75.32 -38.90
C GLY A 208 -8.09 74.28 -38.02
N ALA A 209 -7.96 74.59 -36.75
CA ALA A 209 -7.59 73.64 -35.71
C ALA A 209 -8.66 72.56 -35.66
N VAL A 210 -8.29 71.32 -35.85
CA VAL A 210 -9.10 70.16 -35.55
C VAL A 210 -8.30 69.25 -34.62
N ASN A 211 -8.89 69.05 -33.45
CA ASN A 211 -8.42 68.20 -32.40
C ASN A 211 -8.11 66.78 -32.87
N SER A 212 -6.87 66.36 -32.68
CA SER A 212 -6.53 64.93 -32.72
C SER A 212 -7.10 64.26 -31.47
N PRO A 213 -7.77 63.14 -31.60
CA PRO A 213 -8.07 62.32 -30.44
C PRO A 213 -6.79 61.71 -29.92
N GLU A 214 -6.47 62.03 -28.67
CA GLU A 214 -5.43 61.34 -27.91
C GLU A 214 -5.77 59.85 -27.81
N LEU A 215 -4.82 59.02 -28.19
CA LEU A 215 -4.81 57.59 -27.85
C LEU A 215 -4.61 57.47 -26.36
N PRO A 216 -5.37 56.61 -25.66
CA PRO A 216 -5.12 56.35 -24.25
C PRO A 216 -3.76 55.70 -24.07
N GLN A 217 -2.87 56.40 -23.36
CA GLN A 217 -1.66 55.80 -22.80
C GLN A 217 -2.08 54.74 -21.79
N THR A 218 -1.86 53.47 -22.11
CA THR A 218 -1.87 52.42 -21.12
C THR A 218 -0.64 52.54 -20.25
N GLY A 219 -0.84 53.04 -19.03
CA GLY A 219 0.22 53.05 -18.02
C GLY A 219 0.74 51.69 -17.74
N GLU A 220 2.06 51.53 -17.90
CA GLU A 220 2.78 50.42 -17.35
C GLU A 220 2.73 50.47 -15.83
N SER A 221 1.89 49.65 -15.23
CA SER A 221 2.00 49.35 -13.81
C SER A 221 3.00 48.16 -13.67
N ASN A 222 4.19 48.52 -13.19
CA ASN A 222 5.18 47.59 -12.68
C ASN A 222 4.54 46.81 -11.51
N SER A 223 3.95 45.66 -11.77
CA SER A 223 3.64 44.71 -10.73
C SER A 223 4.74 43.67 -10.66
N GLN A 224 5.61 43.83 -9.67
CA GLN A 224 6.50 42.79 -9.23
C GLN A 224 5.68 41.50 -8.97
N SER A 225 5.94 40.48 -9.76
CA SER A 225 5.45 39.13 -9.46
C SER A 225 6.18 38.64 -8.22
N GLN A 226 5.50 38.65 -7.10
CA GLN A 226 5.91 37.89 -5.92
C GLN A 226 5.68 36.42 -6.25
N THR A 227 6.75 35.72 -6.57
CA THR A 227 6.80 34.27 -6.49
C THR A 227 6.60 33.87 -5.04
N MET A 228 5.38 33.56 -4.66
CA MET A 228 5.12 32.87 -3.39
C MET A 228 5.64 31.44 -3.51
N SER A 229 6.82 31.26 -2.95
CA SER A 229 7.40 29.96 -2.64
C SER A 229 6.52 29.27 -1.62
N PHE A 230 5.69 28.31 -2.07
CA PHE A 230 5.02 27.36 -1.19
C PHE A 230 5.99 26.23 -0.81
N ILE A 231 7.06 26.59 -0.11
CA ILE A 231 7.90 25.64 0.63
C ILE A 231 7.81 26.05 2.09
N GLY A 232 6.98 25.39 2.84
CA GLY A 232 7.00 25.55 4.29
C GLY A 232 5.67 25.39 4.99
N ILE A 233 5.00 24.26 4.87
CA ILE A 233 4.11 23.72 5.92
C ILE A 233 3.91 22.23 5.62
N LEU A 234 4.90 21.40 5.93
CA LEU A 234 4.70 19.97 6.21
C LEU A 234 5.85 19.42 7.07
N LEU A 235 6.13 20.09 8.19
CA LEU A 235 7.06 19.54 9.20
C LEU A 235 6.60 19.92 10.61
N ALA A 236 5.40 19.49 11.00
CA ALA A 236 4.95 19.57 12.39
C ALA A 236 3.77 18.63 12.65
N MET A 237 3.92 17.31 12.45
CA MET A 237 3.04 16.29 13.06
C MET A 237 3.73 14.90 13.13
N PHE A 238 5.02 14.84 13.53
CA PHE A 238 5.62 13.61 14.01
C PHE A 238 6.48 13.89 15.24
N GLY A 239 5.82 14.17 16.35
CA GLY A 239 6.45 14.34 17.63
C GLY A 239 5.45 14.16 18.75
N SER A 240 5.00 12.93 18.98
CA SER A 240 4.45 12.54 20.30
C SER A 240 3.88 11.13 20.27
N LEU A 241 4.75 10.12 20.27
CA LEU A 241 4.40 8.80 20.81
C LEU A 241 5.67 7.99 21.13
N LEU A 242 6.51 8.55 22.00
CA LEU A 242 7.59 7.83 22.68
C LEU A 242 7.53 8.22 24.16
N GLY A 243 6.71 7.51 24.89
CA GLY A 243 6.64 7.68 26.32
C GLY A 243 5.57 6.81 26.93
N PHE A 244 5.90 5.55 27.20
CA PHE A 244 5.40 4.76 28.33
C PHE A 244 5.77 3.27 28.12
N LEU A 245 7.07 2.98 28.28
CA LEU A 245 7.48 1.64 28.71
C LEU A 245 8.22 1.81 30.04
N GLY A 246 7.45 1.91 31.10
CA GLY A 246 7.94 1.84 32.46
C GLY A 246 8.40 0.42 32.79
N ILE A 247 9.69 0.18 32.74
CA ILE A 247 10.31 -1.06 33.24
C ILE A 247 10.28 -0.99 34.78
N LYS A 248 9.40 -1.76 35.39
CA LYS A 248 9.35 -1.96 36.84
C LYS A 248 10.40 -2.99 37.21
N LYS A 249 11.57 -2.50 37.67
CA LYS A 249 12.63 -3.31 38.27
C LYS A 249 12.14 -3.83 39.64
N ARG A 250 11.89 -5.14 39.77
CA ARG A 250 11.71 -5.78 41.09
C ARG A 250 13.08 -5.92 41.78
N ARG A 251 13.22 -5.33 42.95
CA ARG A 251 14.26 -5.63 43.91
C ARG A 251 13.85 -6.90 44.66
N ASN A 252 14.77 -7.84 44.76
CA ASN A 252 14.74 -8.91 45.76
C ASN A 252 15.38 -8.37 47.03
N ASP A 253 14.66 -8.51 48.13
CA ASP A 253 15.18 -8.74 49.45
C ASP A 253 14.64 -10.08 49.93
#